data_fd9e4924e7f1e0b7f0e3eeeaf782d7f6
#
_entry.id   fd9e4924e7f1e0b7f0e3eeeaf782d7f6
#
_cell.length_a   1.000
_cell.length_b   1.000
_cell.length_c   1.000
_cell.angle_alpha   90.00
_cell.angle_beta   90.00
_cell.angle_gamma   90.00
#
_symmetry.space_group_name_H-M   'P 1'
#
loop_
_entity.id
_entity.type
_entity.pdbx_description
1 polymer ?
#
loop_
_entity_poly.entity_id
_entity_poly.type
_entity_poly.pdbx_seq_one_letter_code
_entity_poly.pdbx_strand_id
1 'polypeptide(L)'
;MVPGVIVQYLLLAVTIRLTPHAAAGLMVPAAVYYFAAWGAFLVAVRKRVYRFVRIYYGNGFYINAKESSRTAILKTAGLTVPVALVVMLLARPLSEAVCASVKARLPLYVSAVCAVLMGAEGVLFGFAEGMGKKKTVLTLDILRCALTVLICVPLAFTGFRYGRKLDDLLFSADHTALYTVLFVFIGFLCTEVLVTLLLLVVRASVLKKLEPLHETGKPRYLGDPPSLYTSCGPFMLATMLPQVPVLTGCAFLRMRSGAELSAAEMTALCGSYASRFVLIVMIAGLLSTLPFLKHCYRIPGMNDDIDTGEAAIRYRRMIHRQSILCFPVGLFLTALAEPLQTAVFALPDDTASLLTGTCGLAATFLSFFVTVCLLLVLTKRRARLVSSCIVSAAVAAGSGFVLIVILNASAAGAAVALLLSLLVFVLLGVSGLNRLFMPGRGMVRGEVLRPFLLSAVSALAMYLAATFLVHVIGEIPTCVVCFFGGSLMYLSLMAFFRGFEPGDLTAVPLGRLFTGISMRGRAVRE
;
A
#
# COMPACT_ATOMS: atom_id res chain seq x y z
N MET A 1 -0.51 -0.15 -11.16
CA MET A 1 -1.37 -0.12 -9.95
C MET A 1 -0.64 0.39 -8.71
N VAL A 2 0.35 -0.33 -8.16
CA VAL A 2 1.06 0.11 -6.95
C VAL A 2 1.67 1.51 -7.10
N PRO A 3 2.29 1.90 -8.24
CA PRO A 3 2.76 3.28 -8.43
C PRO A 3 1.67 4.33 -8.26
N GLY A 4 0.45 4.05 -8.72
CA GLY A 4 -0.68 4.99 -8.58
C GLY A 4 -1.04 5.28 -7.13
N VAL A 5 -1.05 4.26 -6.28
CA VAL A 5 -1.31 4.43 -4.84
C VAL A 5 -0.19 5.20 -4.16
N ILE A 6 1.06 4.94 -4.52
CA ILE A 6 2.20 5.69 -3.98
C ILE A 6 2.08 7.17 -4.34
N VAL A 7 1.71 7.49 -5.58
CA VAL A 7 1.47 8.88 -6.02
C VAL A 7 0.34 9.53 -5.19
N GLN A 8 -0.74 8.80 -4.93
CA GLN A 8 -1.84 9.30 -4.10
C GLN A 8 -1.42 9.56 -2.65
N TYR A 9 -0.63 8.65 -2.04
CA TYR A 9 -0.07 8.88 -0.71
C TYR A 9 0.90 10.06 -0.68
N LEU A 10 1.75 10.23 -1.71
CA LEU A 10 2.64 11.38 -1.83
C LEU A 10 1.88 12.69 -1.96
N LEU A 11 0.76 12.71 -2.69
CA LEU A 11 -0.11 13.90 -2.78
C LEU A 11 -0.74 14.24 -1.43
N LEU A 12 -1.16 13.24 -0.65
CA LEU A 12 -1.63 13.48 0.72
C LEU A 12 -0.51 14.06 1.60
N ALA A 13 0.75 13.59 1.45
CA ALA A 13 1.88 14.16 2.17
C ALA A 13 2.12 15.64 1.81
N VAL A 14 2.06 15.98 0.52
CA VAL A 14 2.17 17.37 0.05
C VAL A 14 1.03 18.22 0.62
N THR A 15 -0.19 17.68 0.66
CA THR A 15 -1.36 18.36 1.22
C THR A 15 -1.16 18.72 2.69
N ILE A 16 -0.61 17.79 3.47
CA ILE A 16 -0.32 18.00 4.90
C ILE A 16 0.73 19.09 5.10
N ARG A 17 1.74 19.16 4.21
CA ARG A 17 2.76 20.22 4.28
C ARG A 17 2.21 21.62 3.96
N LEU A 18 1.17 21.71 3.15
CA LEU A 18 0.52 22.98 2.81
C LEU A 18 -0.42 23.50 3.89
N THR A 19 -0.82 22.64 4.82
CA THR A 19 -1.87 22.93 5.81
C THR A 19 -1.44 22.60 7.24
N PRO A 20 -2.05 23.21 8.25
CA PRO A 20 -1.81 22.87 9.65
C PRO A 20 -2.14 21.39 9.95
N HIS A 21 -1.61 20.85 11.05
CA HIS A 21 -1.78 19.45 11.48
C HIS A 21 -3.25 18.97 11.56
N ALA A 22 -4.19 19.87 11.77
CA ALA A 22 -5.63 19.57 11.76
C ALA A 22 -6.09 18.95 10.43
N ALA A 23 -5.49 19.33 9.28
CA ALA A 23 -5.85 18.78 7.98
C ALA A 23 -5.58 17.29 7.89
N ALA A 24 -4.47 16.83 8.45
CA ALA A 24 -4.13 15.41 8.46
C ALA A 24 -5.19 14.58 9.20
N GLY A 25 -5.72 15.07 10.33
CA GLY A 25 -6.80 14.40 11.06
C GLY A 25 -8.11 14.34 10.29
N LEU A 26 -8.48 15.44 9.62
CA LEU A 26 -9.71 15.50 8.83
C LEU A 26 -9.72 14.55 7.63
N MET A 27 -8.55 14.20 7.09
CA MET A 27 -8.48 13.28 5.96
C MET A 27 -8.52 11.80 6.35
N VAL A 28 -8.27 11.43 7.63
CA VAL A 28 -8.12 10.02 8.06
C VAL A 28 -9.31 9.14 7.66
N PRO A 29 -10.58 9.47 8.00
CA PRO A 29 -11.70 8.61 7.66
C PRO A 29 -11.84 8.40 6.15
N ALA A 30 -11.67 9.48 5.38
CA ALA A 30 -11.78 9.46 3.92
C ALA A 30 -10.64 8.68 3.27
N ALA A 31 -9.40 8.88 3.71
CA ALA A 31 -8.22 8.18 3.20
C ALA A 31 -8.28 6.68 3.49
N VAL A 32 -8.61 6.29 4.72
CA VAL A 32 -8.75 4.89 5.11
C VAL A 32 -9.79 4.18 4.26
N TYR A 33 -10.97 4.78 4.08
CA TYR A 33 -12.01 4.20 3.24
C TYR A 33 -11.60 4.14 1.76
N TYR A 34 -11.01 5.21 1.23
CA TYR A 34 -10.53 5.28 -0.15
C TYR A 34 -9.51 4.18 -0.46
N PHE A 35 -8.48 4.02 0.38
CA PHE A 35 -7.44 3.01 0.14
C PHE A 35 -7.92 1.58 0.43
N ALA A 36 -8.86 1.38 1.37
CA ALA A 36 -9.53 0.11 1.55
C ALA A 36 -10.33 -0.29 0.29
N ALA A 37 -11.12 0.64 -0.24
CA ALA A 37 -11.88 0.45 -1.48
C ALA A 37 -10.95 0.21 -2.68
N TRP A 38 -9.85 0.95 -2.79
CA TRP A 38 -8.85 0.76 -3.82
C TRP A 38 -8.28 -0.67 -3.82
N GLY A 39 -7.87 -1.18 -2.66
CA GLY A 39 -7.37 -2.55 -2.51
C GLY A 39 -8.44 -3.59 -2.83
N ALA A 40 -9.63 -3.44 -2.25
CA ALA A 40 -10.71 -4.40 -2.40
C ALA A 40 -11.26 -4.43 -3.83
N PHE A 41 -11.59 -3.30 -4.40
CA PHE A 41 -12.30 -3.25 -5.68
C PHE A 41 -11.34 -3.13 -6.86
N LEU A 42 -10.43 -2.18 -6.86
CA LEU A 42 -9.55 -1.98 -8.00
C LEU A 42 -8.51 -3.10 -8.13
N VAL A 43 -7.90 -3.59 -7.03
CA VAL A 43 -6.88 -4.64 -7.10
C VAL A 43 -7.46 -6.04 -7.14
N ALA A 44 -8.31 -6.40 -6.17
CA ALA A 44 -8.79 -7.78 -6.03
C ALA A 44 -9.80 -8.16 -7.13
N VAL A 45 -10.77 -7.30 -7.44
CA VAL A 45 -11.76 -7.53 -8.51
C VAL A 45 -11.07 -7.59 -9.87
N ARG A 46 -10.18 -6.63 -10.19
CA ARG A 46 -9.41 -6.62 -11.45
C ARG A 46 -8.69 -7.94 -11.69
N LYS A 47 -7.96 -8.44 -10.67
CA LYS A 47 -7.22 -9.69 -10.78
C LYS A 47 -8.14 -10.89 -11.06
N ARG A 48 -9.33 -10.90 -10.47
CA ARG A 48 -10.28 -11.98 -10.65
C ARG A 48 -10.95 -11.94 -12.03
N VAL A 49 -11.41 -10.78 -12.45
CA VAL A 49 -12.02 -10.58 -13.78
C VAL A 49 -10.99 -10.89 -14.88
N TYR A 50 -9.75 -10.43 -14.74
CA TYR A 50 -8.66 -10.79 -15.64
C TYR A 50 -8.55 -12.31 -15.85
N ARG A 51 -8.59 -13.10 -14.76
CA ARG A 51 -8.48 -14.56 -14.85
C ARG A 51 -9.63 -15.20 -15.61
N PHE A 52 -10.88 -14.79 -15.34
CA PHE A 52 -12.05 -15.33 -16.04
C PHE A 52 -11.99 -15.02 -17.52
N VAL A 53 -11.85 -13.74 -17.83
CA VAL A 53 -11.84 -13.26 -19.21
C VAL A 53 -10.73 -13.94 -20.00
N ARG A 54 -9.53 -14.08 -19.42
CA ARG A 54 -8.41 -14.75 -20.06
C ARG A 54 -8.67 -16.22 -20.33
N ILE A 55 -9.31 -16.95 -19.40
CA ILE A 55 -9.66 -18.36 -19.57
C ILE A 55 -10.68 -18.50 -20.72
N TYR A 56 -11.75 -17.72 -20.68
CA TYR A 56 -12.76 -17.80 -21.74
C TYR A 56 -12.19 -17.38 -23.11
N TYR A 57 -11.50 -16.27 -23.18
CA TYR A 57 -10.89 -15.76 -24.40
C TYR A 57 -9.85 -16.74 -24.97
N GLY A 58 -8.96 -17.28 -24.14
CA GLY A 58 -7.93 -18.24 -24.55
C GLY A 58 -8.47 -19.57 -25.04
N ASN A 59 -9.64 -19.99 -24.57
CA ASN A 59 -10.33 -21.21 -24.99
C ASN A 59 -11.31 -21.00 -26.16
N GLY A 60 -11.45 -19.78 -26.67
CA GLY A 60 -12.34 -19.44 -27.79
C GLY A 60 -13.82 -19.21 -27.41
N PHE A 61 -14.15 -19.11 -26.09
CA PHE A 61 -15.50 -18.81 -25.61
C PHE A 61 -15.75 -17.30 -25.55
N TYR A 62 -15.81 -16.63 -26.69
CA TYR A 62 -15.86 -15.16 -26.77
C TYR A 62 -17.15 -14.57 -26.21
N ILE A 63 -18.29 -15.25 -26.39
CA ILE A 63 -19.59 -14.86 -25.82
C ILE A 63 -19.51 -14.82 -24.30
N ASN A 64 -18.95 -15.87 -23.67
CA ASN A 64 -18.78 -15.94 -22.24
C ASN A 64 -17.84 -14.85 -21.70
N ALA A 65 -16.77 -14.51 -22.45
CA ALA A 65 -15.86 -13.42 -22.08
C ALA A 65 -16.59 -12.05 -22.03
N LYS A 66 -17.48 -11.77 -23.01
CA LYS A 66 -18.30 -10.56 -23.06
C LYS A 66 -19.31 -10.51 -21.89
N GLU A 67 -20.07 -11.60 -21.71
CA GLU A 67 -21.10 -11.70 -20.66
C GLU A 67 -20.49 -11.67 -19.26
N SER A 68 -19.34 -12.32 -19.05
CA SER A 68 -18.67 -12.31 -17.75
C SER A 68 -18.30 -10.89 -17.30
N SER A 69 -17.90 -10.01 -18.23
CA SER A 69 -17.63 -8.61 -17.91
C SER A 69 -18.88 -7.84 -17.50
N ARG A 70 -20.01 -8.05 -18.21
CA ARG A 70 -21.29 -7.42 -17.86
C ARG A 70 -21.79 -7.88 -16.50
N THR A 71 -21.79 -9.18 -16.27
CA THR A 71 -22.20 -9.77 -14.99
C THR A 71 -21.28 -9.30 -13.84
N ALA A 72 -19.97 -9.19 -14.08
CA ALA A 72 -19.04 -8.69 -13.09
C ALA A 72 -19.30 -7.22 -12.72
N ILE A 73 -19.62 -6.34 -13.70
CA ILE A 73 -19.99 -4.95 -13.43
C ILE A 73 -21.24 -4.89 -12.56
N LEU A 74 -22.30 -5.63 -12.92
CA LEU A 74 -23.56 -5.64 -12.15
C LEU A 74 -23.35 -6.16 -10.72
N LYS A 75 -22.63 -7.27 -10.56
CA LYS A 75 -22.32 -7.82 -9.23
C LYS A 75 -21.49 -6.84 -8.41
N THR A 76 -20.45 -6.24 -9.01
CA THR A 76 -19.60 -5.29 -8.30
C THR A 76 -20.37 -4.03 -7.92
N ALA A 77 -21.20 -3.47 -8.81
CA ALA A 77 -22.07 -2.36 -8.50
C ALA A 77 -23.07 -2.71 -7.38
N GLY A 78 -23.66 -3.91 -7.43
CA GLY A 78 -24.54 -4.42 -6.38
C GLY A 78 -23.89 -4.58 -5.00
N LEU A 79 -22.54 -4.56 -4.91
CA LEU A 79 -21.81 -4.51 -3.64
C LEU A 79 -21.35 -3.10 -3.31
N THR A 80 -20.74 -2.39 -4.28
CA THR A 80 -20.10 -1.09 -4.01
C THR A 80 -21.11 0.00 -3.71
N VAL A 81 -22.27 0.01 -4.39
CA VAL A 81 -23.30 1.04 -4.19
C VAL A 81 -23.92 0.94 -2.79
N PRO A 82 -24.42 -0.23 -2.31
CA PRO A 82 -24.93 -0.33 -0.94
C PRO A 82 -23.88 0.00 0.12
N VAL A 83 -22.63 -0.46 -0.05
CA VAL A 83 -21.55 -0.15 0.89
C VAL A 83 -21.27 1.36 0.92
N ALA A 84 -21.22 2.03 -0.23
CA ALA A 84 -21.05 3.47 -0.30
C ALA A 84 -22.21 4.23 0.38
N LEU A 85 -23.45 3.79 0.16
CA LEU A 85 -24.64 4.37 0.81
C LEU A 85 -24.58 4.20 2.33
N VAL A 86 -24.22 3.01 2.83
CA VAL A 86 -24.06 2.76 4.28
C VAL A 86 -22.98 3.68 4.85
N VAL A 87 -21.82 3.81 4.18
CA VAL A 87 -20.76 4.72 4.61
C VAL A 87 -21.23 6.17 4.62
N MET A 88 -22.00 6.61 3.61
CA MET A 88 -22.57 7.96 3.58
C MET A 88 -23.56 8.21 4.73
N LEU A 89 -24.42 7.24 5.03
CA LEU A 89 -25.36 7.33 6.15
C LEU A 89 -24.64 7.38 7.49
N LEU A 90 -23.59 6.60 7.64
CA LEU A 90 -22.76 6.53 8.86
C LEU A 90 -21.60 7.55 8.86
N ALA A 91 -21.50 8.41 7.86
CA ALA A 91 -20.35 9.32 7.73
C ALA A 91 -20.19 10.26 8.93
N ARG A 92 -21.29 10.76 9.51
CA ARG A 92 -21.26 11.59 10.72
C ARG A 92 -20.72 10.82 11.92
N PRO A 93 -21.33 9.70 12.38
CA PRO A 93 -20.83 8.97 13.52
C PRO A 93 -19.41 8.39 13.29
N LEU A 94 -19.06 7.98 12.06
CA LEU A 94 -17.72 7.52 11.75
C LEU A 94 -16.68 8.64 11.87
N SER A 95 -16.97 9.83 11.34
CA SER A 95 -16.06 10.99 11.44
C SER A 95 -15.88 11.45 12.87
N GLU A 96 -16.98 11.50 13.64
CA GLU A 96 -16.91 11.80 15.07
C GLU A 96 -16.16 10.73 15.85
N ALA A 97 -16.34 9.45 15.54
CA ALA A 97 -15.67 8.34 16.21
C ALA A 97 -14.16 8.28 15.95
N VAL A 98 -13.70 8.67 14.76
CA VAL A 98 -12.30 8.55 14.34
C VAL A 98 -11.48 9.79 14.65
N CYS A 99 -12.00 11.00 14.37
CA CYS A 99 -11.22 12.23 14.48
C CYS A 99 -11.90 13.35 15.27
N ALA A 100 -12.96 13.06 16.02
CA ALA A 100 -13.74 14.02 16.83
C ALA A 100 -14.29 15.22 16.03
N SER A 101 -14.33 15.17 14.71
CA SER A 101 -14.78 16.27 13.85
C SER A 101 -15.87 15.86 12.87
N VAL A 102 -17.03 16.49 12.98
CA VAL A 102 -18.14 16.31 12.02
C VAL A 102 -17.74 16.76 10.60
N LYS A 103 -16.80 17.71 10.50
CA LYS A 103 -16.37 18.30 9.22
C LYS A 103 -15.71 17.25 8.31
N ALA A 104 -15.05 16.21 8.88
CA ALA A 104 -14.42 15.12 8.14
C ALA A 104 -15.41 14.24 7.32
N ARG A 105 -16.72 14.38 7.55
CA ARG A 105 -17.75 13.70 6.72
C ARG A 105 -17.73 14.12 5.26
N LEU A 106 -17.36 15.37 4.94
CA LEU A 106 -17.38 15.87 3.57
C LEU A 106 -16.37 15.15 2.65
N PRO A 107 -15.07 15.05 2.99
CA PRO A 107 -14.14 14.20 2.24
C PRO A 107 -14.57 12.73 2.19
N LEU A 108 -15.21 12.21 3.26
CA LEU A 108 -15.68 10.83 3.31
C LEU A 108 -16.82 10.59 2.32
N TYR A 109 -17.75 11.52 2.10
CA TYR A 109 -18.77 11.44 1.05
C TYR A 109 -18.14 11.32 -0.33
N VAL A 110 -17.14 12.15 -0.63
CA VAL A 110 -16.45 12.12 -1.93
C VAL A 110 -15.74 10.76 -2.11
N SER A 111 -15.06 10.26 -1.07
CA SER A 111 -14.38 8.96 -1.15
C SER A 111 -15.35 7.79 -1.31
N ALA A 112 -16.59 7.91 -0.78
CA ALA A 112 -17.63 6.88 -0.99
C ALA A 112 -18.05 6.80 -2.46
N VAL A 113 -18.17 7.93 -3.16
CA VAL A 113 -18.44 7.96 -4.61
C VAL A 113 -17.25 7.38 -5.38
N CYS A 114 -16.01 7.73 -5.01
CA CYS A 114 -14.81 7.15 -5.62
C CYS A 114 -14.80 5.61 -5.54
N ALA A 115 -15.23 5.03 -4.42
CA ALA A 115 -15.27 3.58 -4.24
C ALA A 115 -16.20 2.87 -5.23
N VAL A 116 -17.32 3.49 -5.59
CA VAL A 116 -18.24 2.97 -6.63
C VAL A 116 -17.54 2.95 -7.99
N LEU A 117 -16.86 4.04 -8.36
CA LEU A 117 -16.11 4.12 -9.61
C LEU A 117 -14.97 3.10 -9.65
N MET A 118 -14.22 2.94 -8.57
CA MET A 118 -13.16 1.93 -8.45
C MET A 118 -13.66 0.51 -8.65
N GLY A 119 -14.90 0.22 -8.23
CA GLY A 119 -15.57 -1.05 -8.50
C GLY A 119 -15.74 -1.31 -10.00
N ALA A 120 -16.25 -0.32 -10.72
CA ALA A 120 -16.41 -0.39 -12.18
C ALA A 120 -15.03 -0.47 -12.88
N GLU A 121 -14.07 0.34 -12.48
CA GLU A 121 -12.72 0.34 -13.03
C GLU A 121 -12.03 -1.01 -12.85
N GLY A 122 -12.13 -1.63 -11.67
CA GLY A 122 -11.57 -2.94 -11.42
C GLY A 122 -12.03 -3.99 -12.43
N VAL A 123 -13.33 -3.97 -12.78
CA VAL A 123 -13.90 -4.86 -13.81
C VAL A 123 -13.39 -4.48 -15.20
N LEU A 124 -13.42 -3.20 -15.56
CA LEU A 124 -13.03 -2.71 -16.89
C LEU A 124 -11.54 -2.95 -17.18
N PHE A 125 -10.66 -2.66 -16.23
CA PHE A 125 -9.24 -2.98 -16.32
C PHE A 125 -9.01 -4.49 -16.45
N GLY A 126 -9.67 -5.30 -15.59
CA GLY A 126 -9.56 -6.74 -15.63
C GLY A 126 -10.02 -7.34 -16.95
N PHE A 127 -11.10 -6.81 -17.53
CA PHE A 127 -11.61 -7.19 -18.84
C PHE A 127 -10.61 -6.85 -19.95
N ALA A 128 -10.14 -5.60 -20.06
CA ALA A 128 -9.20 -5.17 -21.07
C ALA A 128 -7.87 -5.97 -21.00
N GLU A 129 -7.38 -6.22 -19.81
CA GLU A 129 -6.16 -7.01 -19.57
C GLU A 129 -6.35 -8.48 -19.94
N GLY A 130 -7.51 -9.08 -19.61
CA GLY A 130 -7.89 -10.45 -19.96
C GLY A 130 -7.99 -10.68 -21.46
N MET A 131 -8.44 -9.66 -22.19
CA MET A 131 -8.48 -9.61 -23.67
C MET A 131 -7.11 -9.36 -24.32
N GLY A 132 -6.02 -9.39 -23.55
CA GLY A 132 -4.66 -9.24 -24.08
C GLY A 132 -4.18 -7.80 -24.30
N LYS A 133 -4.99 -6.76 -23.94
CA LYS A 133 -4.64 -5.33 -24.10
C LYS A 133 -3.72 -4.82 -23.00
N LYS A 134 -2.68 -5.59 -22.62
CA LYS A 134 -1.77 -5.27 -21.52
C LYS A 134 -1.05 -3.93 -21.68
N LYS A 135 -0.63 -3.59 -22.93
CA LYS A 135 0.04 -2.31 -23.20
C LYS A 135 -0.89 -1.12 -22.96
N THR A 136 -2.12 -1.18 -23.50
CA THR A 136 -3.16 -0.14 -23.26
C THR A 136 -3.47 0.03 -21.78
N VAL A 137 -3.59 -1.08 -21.05
CA VAL A 137 -3.82 -1.06 -19.60
C VAL A 137 -2.66 -0.41 -18.86
N LEU A 138 -1.41 -0.73 -19.22
CA LEU A 138 -0.22 -0.10 -18.62
C LEU A 138 -0.19 1.41 -18.91
N THR A 139 -0.49 1.82 -20.14
CA THR A 139 -0.58 3.24 -20.51
C THR A 139 -1.64 3.96 -19.68
N LEU A 140 -2.82 3.36 -19.48
CA LEU A 140 -3.87 3.94 -18.64
C LEU A 140 -3.48 3.99 -17.17
N ASP A 141 -2.77 2.99 -16.63
CA ASP A 141 -2.24 3.03 -15.26
C ASP A 141 -1.22 4.18 -15.08
N ILE A 142 -0.36 4.45 -16.09
CA ILE A 142 0.58 5.58 -16.08
C ILE A 142 -0.18 6.92 -16.22
N LEU A 143 -1.11 6.97 -17.15
CA LEU A 143 -1.94 8.16 -17.37
C LEU A 143 -2.73 8.53 -16.12
N ARG A 144 -3.27 7.54 -15.40
CA ARG A 144 -3.92 7.75 -14.09
C ARG A 144 -2.99 8.45 -13.12
N CYS A 145 -1.73 8.00 -13.00
CA CYS A 145 -0.74 8.66 -12.13
C CYS A 145 -0.53 10.12 -12.53
N ALA A 146 -0.35 10.38 -13.82
CA ALA A 146 -0.15 11.74 -14.34
C ALA A 146 -1.39 12.64 -14.12
N LEU A 147 -2.59 12.14 -14.43
CA LEU A 147 -3.84 12.84 -14.20
C LEU A 147 -4.07 13.15 -12.72
N THR A 148 -3.75 12.20 -11.84
CA THR A 148 -3.88 12.42 -10.40
C THR A 148 -3.03 13.61 -9.95
N VAL A 149 -1.77 13.69 -10.37
CA VAL A 149 -0.91 14.85 -10.04
C VAL A 149 -1.43 16.14 -10.68
N LEU A 150 -1.74 16.08 -11.96
CA LEU A 150 -2.16 17.25 -12.75
C LEU A 150 -3.46 17.89 -12.24
N ILE A 151 -4.38 17.09 -11.73
CA ILE A 151 -5.68 17.55 -11.23
C ILE A 151 -5.62 17.89 -9.73
N CYS A 152 -5.03 17.00 -8.91
CA CYS A 152 -5.07 17.19 -7.45
C CYS A 152 -4.20 18.35 -6.98
N VAL A 153 -3.02 18.59 -7.60
CA VAL A 153 -2.14 19.70 -7.15
C VAL A 153 -2.81 21.07 -7.33
N PRO A 154 -3.32 21.45 -8.51
CA PRO A 154 -4.03 22.71 -8.65
C PRO A 154 -5.28 22.82 -7.77
N LEU A 155 -6.03 21.71 -7.60
CA LEU A 155 -7.20 21.71 -6.73
C LEU A 155 -6.82 21.88 -5.25
N ALA A 156 -5.73 21.26 -4.78
CA ALA A 156 -5.23 21.47 -3.43
C ALA A 156 -4.90 22.94 -3.16
N PHE A 157 -4.18 23.60 -4.10
CA PHE A 157 -3.89 25.04 -4.01
C PHE A 157 -5.14 25.90 -4.05
N THR A 158 -6.11 25.55 -4.88
CA THR A 158 -7.40 26.26 -4.96
C THR A 158 -8.17 26.11 -3.65
N GLY A 159 -8.24 24.91 -3.10
CA GLY A 159 -8.87 24.62 -1.79
C GLY A 159 -8.19 25.39 -0.65
N PHE A 160 -6.86 25.43 -0.65
CA PHE A 160 -6.09 26.20 0.33
C PHE A 160 -6.41 27.71 0.25
N ARG A 161 -6.39 28.30 -0.95
CA ARG A 161 -6.71 29.72 -1.13
C ARG A 161 -8.16 30.05 -0.76
N TYR A 162 -9.09 29.19 -1.15
CA TYR A 162 -10.51 29.35 -0.84
C TYR A 162 -10.77 29.24 0.66
N GLY A 163 -10.22 28.22 1.30
CA GLY A 163 -10.35 28.04 2.75
C GLY A 163 -9.77 29.20 3.55
N ARG A 164 -8.59 29.71 3.15
CA ARG A 164 -7.96 30.87 3.80
C ARG A 164 -8.83 32.12 3.71
N LYS A 165 -9.44 32.39 2.54
CA LYS A 165 -10.39 33.51 2.41
C LYS A 165 -11.61 33.36 3.33
N LEU A 166 -12.08 32.13 3.54
CA LEU A 166 -13.19 31.88 4.46
C LEU A 166 -12.77 32.04 5.91
N ASP A 167 -11.57 31.60 6.27
CA ASP A 167 -11.04 31.80 7.61
C ASP A 167 -10.87 33.30 7.93
N ASP A 168 -10.38 34.09 6.97
CA ASP A 168 -10.26 35.55 7.10
C ASP A 168 -11.64 36.23 7.25
N LEU A 169 -12.67 35.74 6.53
CA LEU A 169 -14.04 36.28 6.59
C LEU A 169 -14.81 35.88 7.85
N LEU A 170 -14.61 34.63 8.32
CA LEU A 170 -15.37 34.05 9.41
C LEU A 170 -14.61 34.09 10.75
N PHE A 171 -13.41 34.67 10.77
CA PHE A 171 -12.52 34.71 11.94
C PHE A 171 -12.33 33.32 12.58
N SER A 172 -12.18 32.28 11.76
CA SER A 172 -11.98 30.89 12.17
C SER A 172 -10.74 30.33 11.49
N ALA A 173 -10.11 29.30 12.08
CA ALA A 173 -8.89 28.66 11.54
C ALA A 173 -9.13 27.29 10.92
N ASP A 174 -10.38 26.87 10.77
CA ASP A 174 -10.72 25.49 10.43
C ASP A 174 -11.00 25.21 8.96
N HIS A 175 -11.35 26.25 8.20
CA HIS A 175 -11.82 26.11 6.82
C HIS A 175 -10.67 25.85 5.86
N THR A 176 -9.49 26.43 6.09
CA THR A 176 -8.30 26.18 5.27
C THR A 176 -7.95 24.69 5.24
N ALA A 177 -7.92 24.04 6.40
CA ALA A 177 -7.65 22.61 6.52
C ALA A 177 -8.74 21.77 5.81
N LEU A 178 -10.01 22.06 6.09
CA LEU A 178 -11.15 21.34 5.53
C LEU A 178 -11.20 21.41 4.01
N TYR A 179 -11.16 22.62 3.45
CA TYR A 179 -11.30 22.79 2.01
C TYR A 179 -10.10 22.28 1.23
N THR A 180 -8.89 22.37 1.77
CA THR A 180 -7.72 21.78 1.12
C THR A 180 -7.87 20.27 1.00
N VAL A 181 -8.25 19.59 2.08
CA VAL A 181 -8.50 18.14 2.08
C VAL A 181 -9.65 17.78 1.14
N LEU A 182 -10.77 18.50 1.22
CA LEU A 182 -11.95 18.25 0.38
C LEU A 182 -11.61 18.35 -1.11
N PHE A 183 -10.89 19.40 -1.53
CA PHE A 183 -10.51 19.60 -2.92
C PHE A 183 -9.54 18.55 -3.45
N VAL A 184 -8.66 18.01 -2.60
CA VAL A 184 -7.82 16.86 -2.98
C VAL A 184 -8.67 15.62 -3.24
N PHE A 185 -9.66 15.31 -2.40
CA PHE A 185 -10.57 14.18 -2.64
C PHE A 185 -11.48 14.42 -3.87
N ILE A 186 -11.90 15.65 -4.13
CA ILE A 186 -12.56 16.01 -5.40
C ILE A 186 -11.61 15.75 -6.59
N GLY A 187 -10.32 16.05 -6.44
CA GLY A 187 -9.31 15.74 -7.46
C GLY A 187 -9.18 14.24 -7.72
N PHE A 188 -9.21 13.42 -6.66
CA PHE A 188 -9.28 11.97 -6.82
C PHE A 188 -10.55 11.55 -7.56
N LEU A 189 -11.71 12.09 -7.19
CA LEU A 189 -12.96 11.80 -7.87
C LEU A 189 -12.91 12.16 -9.36
N CYS A 190 -12.43 13.34 -9.72
CA CYS A 190 -12.27 13.76 -11.11
C CYS A 190 -11.35 12.80 -11.89
N THR A 191 -10.26 12.36 -11.26
CA THR A 191 -9.35 11.38 -11.86
C THR A 191 -10.05 10.05 -12.10
N GLU A 192 -10.79 9.51 -11.11
CA GLU A 192 -11.51 8.24 -11.25
C GLU A 192 -12.61 8.34 -12.34
N VAL A 193 -13.32 9.46 -12.43
CA VAL A 193 -14.31 9.70 -13.50
C VAL A 193 -13.65 9.67 -14.88
N LEU A 194 -12.55 10.40 -15.07
CA LEU A 194 -11.84 10.43 -16.35
C LEU A 194 -11.29 9.08 -16.75
N VAL A 195 -10.69 8.35 -15.81
CA VAL A 195 -10.15 7.00 -16.06
C VAL A 195 -11.28 6.03 -16.38
N THR A 196 -12.41 6.10 -15.69
CA THR A 196 -13.60 5.27 -15.97
C THR A 196 -14.11 5.53 -17.39
N LEU A 197 -14.22 6.79 -17.81
CA LEU A 197 -14.65 7.16 -19.16
C LEU A 197 -13.69 6.62 -20.23
N LEU A 198 -12.38 6.75 -20.03
CA LEU A 198 -11.37 6.19 -20.94
C LEU A 198 -11.47 4.67 -21.04
N LEU A 199 -11.69 3.99 -19.90
CA LEU A 199 -11.89 2.54 -19.87
C LEU A 199 -13.16 2.07 -20.59
N LEU A 200 -14.24 2.86 -20.54
CA LEU A 200 -15.46 2.58 -21.31
C LEU A 200 -15.20 2.68 -22.81
N VAL A 201 -14.42 3.66 -23.27
CA VAL A 201 -14.00 3.77 -24.68
C VAL A 201 -13.16 2.56 -25.08
N VAL A 202 -12.20 2.17 -24.25
CA VAL A 202 -11.38 0.97 -24.51
C VAL A 202 -12.25 -0.30 -24.55
N ARG A 203 -13.21 -0.43 -23.64
CA ARG A 203 -14.15 -1.55 -23.65
C ARG A 203 -14.97 -1.59 -24.95
N ALA A 204 -15.52 -0.46 -25.40
CA ALA A 204 -16.29 -0.37 -26.64
C ALA A 204 -15.41 -0.81 -27.86
N SER A 205 -14.17 -0.33 -27.92
CA SER A 205 -13.21 -0.73 -28.97
C SER A 205 -12.90 -2.25 -28.94
N VAL A 206 -12.78 -2.82 -27.75
CA VAL A 206 -12.54 -4.28 -27.59
C VAL A 206 -13.77 -5.10 -28.01
N LEU A 207 -14.97 -4.65 -27.64
CA LEU A 207 -16.20 -5.34 -27.98
C LEU A 207 -16.45 -5.36 -29.49
N LYS A 208 -16.21 -4.26 -30.21
CA LYS A 208 -16.28 -4.22 -31.68
C LYS A 208 -15.35 -5.24 -32.35
N LYS A 209 -14.19 -5.50 -31.76
CA LYS A 209 -13.23 -6.51 -32.27
C LYS A 209 -13.63 -7.94 -31.94
N LEU A 210 -14.50 -8.15 -30.96
CA LEU A 210 -15.02 -9.45 -30.60
C LEU A 210 -16.20 -9.91 -31.48
N GLU A 211 -16.98 -8.97 -32.03
CA GLU A 211 -18.17 -9.29 -32.83
C GLU A 211 -17.88 -10.29 -33.97
N PRO A 212 -16.88 -10.08 -34.84
CA PRO A 212 -16.58 -11.03 -35.90
C PRO A 212 -16.03 -12.37 -35.40
N LEU A 213 -15.47 -12.41 -34.18
CA LEU A 213 -14.96 -13.66 -33.59
C LEU A 213 -16.06 -14.52 -32.97
N HIS A 214 -17.27 -14.00 -32.79
CA HIS A 214 -18.40 -14.77 -32.26
C HIS A 214 -18.82 -15.87 -33.22
N GLU A 215 -18.73 -15.63 -34.53
CA GLU A 215 -19.11 -16.61 -35.57
C GLU A 215 -18.10 -17.76 -35.68
N THR A 216 -16.82 -17.48 -35.43
CA THR A 216 -15.73 -18.47 -35.50
C THR A 216 -15.41 -19.11 -34.15
N GLY A 217 -16.00 -18.59 -33.07
CA GLY A 217 -15.76 -19.05 -31.70
C GLY A 217 -16.52 -20.34 -31.36
N LYS A 218 -16.13 -20.92 -30.21
CA LYS A 218 -16.86 -22.05 -29.62
C LYS A 218 -18.24 -21.63 -29.15
N PRO A 219 -19.22 -22.56 -29.16
CA PRO A 219 -20.55 -22.30 -28.61
C PRO A 219 -20.44 -21.90 -27.14
N ARG A 220 -21.51 -21.24 -26.64
CA ARG A 220 -21.58 -20.77 -25.25
C ARG A 220 -21.26 -21.90 -24.28
N TYR A 221 -20.31 -21.65 -23.38
CA TYR A 221 -20.06 -22.56 -22.26
C TYR A 221 -21.21 -22.49 -21.26
N LEU A 222 -21.89 -23.63 -21.03
CA LEU A 222 -23.09 -23.73 -20.19
C LEU A 222 -22.79 -24.05 -18.71
N GLY A 223 -21.53 -24.26 -18.36
CA GLY A 223 -21.13 -24.49 -16.96
C GLY A 223 -21.30 -23.25 -16.08
N ASP A 224 -21.42 -23.46 -14.78
CA ASP A 224 -21.59 -22.40 -13.81
C ASP A 224 -20.47 -21.36 -13.91
N PRO A 225 -20.78 -20.06 -14.05
CA PRO A 225 -19.78 -19.03 -14.04
C PRO A 225 -19.10 -19.01 -12.67
N PRO A 226 -17.76 -19.01 -12.62
CA PRO A 226 -17.05 -19.01 -11.35
C PRO A 226 -17.45 -17.79 -10.54
N SER A 227 -17.87 -18.00 -9.28
CA SER A 227 -18.36 -16.90 -8.44
C SER A 227 -17.27 -15.83 -8.25
N LEU A 228 -17.65 -14.57 -8.41
CA LEU A 228 -16.76 -13.44 -8.29
C LEU A 228 -16.20 -13.34 -6.85
N TYR A 229 -17.09 -13.36 -5.86
CA TYR A 229 -16.74 -13.03 -4.48
C TYR A 229 -16.10 -14.15 -3.68
N THR A 230 -16.53 -15.40 -3.81
CA THR A 230 -15.92 -16.54 -3.10
C THR A 230 -14.42 -16.69 -3.43
N SER A 231 -14.02 -16.16 -4.57
CA SER A 231 -12.64 -16.24 -5.02
C SER A 231 -11.80 -15.00 -4.76
N CYS A 232 -12.40 -13.79 -4.77
CA CYS A 232 -11.67 -12.58 -4.48
C CYS A 232 -11.87 -12.07 -3.04
N GLY A 233 -12.92 -12.49 -2.33
CA GLY A 233 -13.22 -12.06 -0.96
C GLY A 233 -12.04 -12.16 0.01
N PRO A 234 -11.34 -13.30 0.10
CA PRO A 234 -10.16 -13.42 0.94
C PRO A 234 -9.05 -12.40 0.59
N PHE A 235 -8.90 -12.08 -0.69
CA PHE A 235 -7.93 -11.09 -1.13
C PHE A 235 -8.40 -9.66 -0.85
N MET A 236 -9.70 -9.39 -0.99
CA MET A 236 -10.30 -8.11 -0.58
C MET A 236 -10.07 -7.86 0.91
N LEU A 237 -10.37 -8.82 1.78
CA LEU A 237 -10.10 -8.72 3.22
C LEU A 237 -8.63 -8.43 3.52
N ALA A 238 -7.72 -9.14 2.86
CA ALA A 238 -6.30 -8.92 3.08
C ALA A 238 -5.84 -7.51 2.64
N THR A 239 -6.34 -6.98 1.53
CA THR A 239 -5.97 -5.63 1.08
C THR A 239 -6.54 -4.51 1.95
N MET A 240 -7.64 -4.79 2.67
CA MET A 240 -8.23 -3.86 3.65
C MET A 240 -7.51 -3.90 5.01
N LEU A 241 -6.82 -4.99 5.34
CA LEU A 241 -6.24 -5.22 6.65
C LEU A 241 -5.33 -4.08 7.16
N PRO A 242 -4.43 -3.47 6.36
CA PRO A 242 -3.58 -2.39 6.84
C PRO A 242 -4.34 -1.14 7.31
N GLN A 243 -5.61 -1.00 6.90
CA GLN A 243 -6.47 0.13 7.29
C GLN A 243 -7.16 -0.09 8.66
N VAL A 244 -7.29 -1.36 9.10
CA VAL A 244 -7.94 -1.69 10.37
C VAL A 244 -7.20 -1.10 11.58
N PRO A 245 -5.86 -1.28 11.73
CA PRO A 245 -5.13 -0.68 12.84
C PRO A 245 -5.18 0.86 12.84
N VAL A 246 -5.29 1.49 11.66
CA VAL A 246 -5.40 2.95 11.56
C VAL A 246 -6.72 3.43 12.16
N LEU A 247 -7.83 2.79 11.78
CA LEU A 247 -9.16 3.12 12.34
C LEU A 247 -9.25 2.83 13.84
N THR A 248 -8.83 1.62 14.25
CA THR A 248 -8.89 1.23 15.66
C THR A 248 -7.95 2.09 16.53
N GLY A 249 -6.77 2.44 16.02
CA GLY A 249 -5.85 3.34 16.69
C GLY A 249 -6.46 4.72 16.94
N CYS A 250 -7.02 5.36 15.92
CA CYS A 250 -7.70 6.65 16.09
C CYS A 250 -8.93 6.56 17.02
N ALA A 251 -9.74 5.49 16.90
CA ALA A 251 -10.89 5.29 17.77
C ALA A 251 -10.49 5.12 19.24
N PHE A 252 -9.44 4.37 19.54
CA PHE A 252 -8.94 4.20 20.92
C PHE A 252 -8.25 5.46 21.45
N LEU A 253 -7.52 6.20 20.63
CA LEU A 253 -7.01 7.52 21.00
C LEU A 253 -8.14 8.44 21.45
N ARG A 254 -9.22 8.48 20.69
CA ARG A 254 -10.40 9.25 21.07
C ARG A 254 -11.07 8.74 22.35
N MET A 255 -11.21 7.43 22.50
CA MET A 255 -11.82 6.83 23.70
C MET A 255 -11.07 7.23 24.97
N ARG A 256 -9.72 7.29 24.90
CA ARG A 256 -8.89 7.62 26.05
C ARG A 256 -8.78 9.12 26.30
N SER A 257 -8.51 9.91 25.27
CA SER A 257 -8.17 11.33 25.39
C SER A 257 -9.35 12.27 25.11
N GLY A 258 -10.48 11.75 24.62
CA GLY A 258 -11.62 12.58 24.20
C GLY A 258 -12.33 13.33 25.30
N ALA A 259 -12.11 12.98 26.59
CA ALA A 259 -12.62 13.71 27.73
C ALA A 259 -11.67 14.85 28.20
N GLU A 260 -10.37 14.73 27.85
CA GLU A 260 -9.32 15.64 28.33
C GLU A 260 -8.94 16.67 27.24
N LEU A 261 -9.06 16.31 25.96
CA LEU A 261 -8.65 17.13 24.82
C LEU A 261 -9.85 17.78 24.13
N SER A 262 -9.68 18.99 23.63
CA SER A 262 -10.63 19.62 22.73
C SER A 262 -10.74 18.86 21.40
N ALA A 263 -11.84 19.06 20.68
CA ALA A 263 -12.04 18.42 19.36
C ALA A 263 -10.93 18.77 18.37
N ALA A 264 -10.36 19.97 18.43
CA ALA A 264 -9.26 20.40 17.58
C ALA A 264 -7.95 19.68 17.92
N GLU A 265 -7.60 19.58 19.20
CA GLU A 265 -6.42 18.85 19.67
C GLU A 265 -6.52 17.37 19.36
N MET A 266 -7.71 16.77 19.54
CA MET A 266 -7.96 15.38 19.18
C MET A 266 -7.80 15.13 17.67
N THR A 267 -8.30 16.04 16.84
CA THR A 267 -8.13 15.98 15.40
C THR A 267 -6.63 16.10 15.03
N ALA A 268 -5.89 16.97 15.69
CA ALA A 268 -4.44 17.12 15.50
C ALA A 268 -3.66 15.88 15.93
N LEU A 269 -4.03 15.22 17.03
CA LEU A 269 -3.41 13.99 17.51
C LEU A 269 -3.62 12.82 16.53
N CYS A 270 -4.84 12.61 16.06
CA CYS A 270 -5.13 11.62 15.01
C CYS A 270 -4.39 11.95 13.70
N GLY A 271 -4.29 13.24 13.39
CA GLY A 271 -3.55 13.74 12.23
C GLY A 271 -2.05 13.48 12.33
N SER A 272 -1.46 13.68 13.48
CA SER A 272 -0.05 13.39 13.78
C SER A 272 0.25 11.90 13.57
N TYR A 273 -0.55 11.01 14.14
CA TYR A 273 -0.43 9.57 13.92
C TYR A 273 -0.54 9.19 12.43
N ALA A 274 -1.56 9.70 11.74
CA ALA A 274 -1.80 9.35 10.34
C ALA A 274 -0.70 9.88 9.40
N SER A 275 -0.24 11.12 9.58
CA SER A 275 0.75 11.75 8.71
C SER A 275 2.17 11.28 8.98
N ARG A 276 2.57 11.30 10.24
CA ARG A 276 3.95 11.04 10.64
C ARG A 276 4.29 9.56 10.73
N PHE A 277 3.29 8.70 10.85
CA PHE A 277 3.49 7.26 10.93
C PHE A 277 2.86 6.54 9.72
N VAL A 278 1.53 6.52 9.63
CA VAL A 278 0.84 5.68 8.62
C VAL A 278 1.25 6.01 7.20
N LEU A 279 1.33 7.29 6.86
CA LEU A 279 1.66 7.75 5.53
C LEU A 279 3.08 7.31 5.11
N ILE A 280 4.06 7.50 5.99
CA ILE A 280 5.45 7.09 5.75
C ILE A 280 5.55 5.58 5.60
N VAL A 281 4.89 4.81 6.49
CA VAL A 281 4.85 3.35 6.43
C VAL A 281 4.28 2.87 5.10
N MET A 282 3.17 3.46 4.64
CA MET A 282 2.52 3.07 3.39
C MET A 282 3.39 3.39 2.17
N ILE A 283 3.99 4.59 2.11
CA ILE A 283 4.87 4.97 1.00
C ILE A 283 6.11 4.06 0.97
N ALA A 284 6.84 3.96 2.06
CA ALA A 284 8.10 3.22 2.11
C ALA A 284 7.90 1.71 1.94
N GLY A 285 6.89 1.13 2.60
CA GLY A 285 6.57 -0.29 2.47
C GLY A 285 6.12 -0.67 1.07
N LEU A 286 5.33 0.16 0.40
CA LEU A 286 4.93 -0.08 -0.98
C LEU A 286 6.06 0.14 -1.99
N LEU A 287 6.90 1.18 -1.80
CA LEU A 287 8.08 1.41 -2.64
C LEU A 287 9.03 0.22 -2.61
N SER A 288 9.31 -0.32 -1.43
CA SER A 288 10.21 -1.47 -1.26
C SER A 288 9.67 -2.77 -1.86
N THR A 289 8.34 -2.86 -2.13
CA THR A 289 7.74 -4.04 -2.79
C THR A 289 7.77 -3.98 -4.32
N LEU A 290 7.87 -2.79 -4.93
CA LEU A 290 7.74 -2.61 -6.39
C LEU A 290 8.66 -3.51 -7.22
N PRO A 291 9.97 -3.65 -6.92
CA PRO A 291 10.87 -4.46 -7.73
C PRO A 291 10.49 -5.94 -7.74
N PHE A 292 9.83 -6.43 -6.67
CA PHE A 292 9.52 -7.86 -6.47
C PHE A 292 8.16 -8.28 -6.99
N LEU A 293 7.21 -7.38 -7.12
CA LEU A 293 5.88 -7.71 -7.63
C LEU A 293 5.94 -8.44 -8.98
N LYS A 294 6.86 -8.04 -9.87
CA LYS A 294 7.08 -8.71 -11.15
C LYS A 294 7.54 -10.17 -10.99
N HIS A 295 8.34 -10.46 -9.97
CA HIS A 295 8.86 -11.80 -9.69
C HIS A 295 7.81 -12.71 -9.04
N CYS A 296 6.94 -12.16 -8.18
CA CYS A 296 5.82 -12.91 -7.61
C CYS A 296 4.90 -13.51 -8.68
N TYR A 297 4.65 -12.77 -9.77
CA TYR A 297 3.81 -13.25 -10.88
C TYR A 297 4.48 -14.31 -11.75
N ARG A 298 5.79 -14.50 -11.64
CA ARG A 298 6.54 -15.54 -12.35
C ARG A 298 6.58 -16.88 -11.62
N ILE A 299 6.13 -16.92 -10.36
CA ILE A 299 5.88 -18.19 -9.68
C ILE A 299 4.67 -18.79 -10.39
N PRO A 300 4.80 -19.95 -11.09
CA PRO A 300 3.67 -20.58 -11.74
C PRO A 300 2.59 -20.80 -10.68
N GLY A 301 1.35 -20.42 -10.99
CA GLY A 301 0.24 -20.89 -10.17
C GLY A 301 0.33 -22.41 -10.19
N MET A 302 0.36 -23.03 -9.02
CA MET A 302 0.47 -24.49 -8.88
C MET A 302 -0.64 -25.17 -9.70
N ASN A 303 -0.36 -25.43 -10.96
CA ASN A 303 -0.97 -26.52 -11.70
C ASN A 303 -0.21 -27.77 -11.27
N ASP A 304 -0.88 -28.88 -11.18
CA ASP A 304 -0.53 -30.09 -10.45
C ASP A 304 0.82 -30.76 -10.82
N ASP A 305 1.61 -30.22 -11.73
CA ASP A 305 2.85 -30.79 -12.27
C ASP A 305 4.15 -30.03 -11.92
N ILE A 306 4.13 -29.12 -10.94
CA ILE A 306 5.35 -28.38 -10.57
C ILE A 306 6.17 -29.19 -9.58
N ASP A 307 7.43 -29.45 -9.96
CA ASP A 307 8.45 -29.95 -9.06
C ASP A 307 8.51 -29.04 -7.80
N THR A 308 8.15 -29.62 -6.68
CA THR A 308 8.12 -28.94 -5.37
C THR A 308 9.49 -28.35 -5.02
N GLY A 309 10.58 -28.95 -5.49
CA GLY A 309 11.94 -28.47 -5.32
C GLY A 309 12.20 -27.15 -6.03
N GLU A 310 11.77 -26.99 -7.30
CA GLU A 310 11.95 -25.75 -8.04
C GLU A 310 11.10 -24.61 -7.45
N ALA A 311 9.88 -24.91 -7.01
CA ALA A 311 9.00 -23.96 -6.34
C ALA A 311 9.61 -23.47 -5.02
N ALA A 312 10.24 -24.35 -4.23
CA ALA A 312 10.95 -24.00 -3.00
C ALA A 312 12.15 -23.08 -3.25
N ILE A 313 12.95 -23.36 -4.29
CA ILE A 313 14.09 -22.51 -4.69
C ILE A 313 13.60 -21.11 -5.10
N ARG A 314 12.54 -21.03 -5.91
CA ARG A 314 11.97 -19.75 -6.34
C ARG A 314 11.41 -18.95 -5.17
N TYR A 315 10.72 -19.61 -4.24
CA TYR A 315 10.21 -19.00 -3.01
C TYR A 315 11.35 -18.43 -2.16
N ARG A 316 12.39 -19.22 -1.92
CA ARG A 316 13.58 -18.82 -1.17
C ARG A 316 14.26 -17.59 -1.77
N ARG A 317 14.54 -17.59 -3.08
CA ARG A 317 15.11 -16.44 -3.79
C ARG A 317 14.26 -15.19 -3.69
N MET A 318 12.94 -15.36 -3.73
CA MET A 318 12.04 -14.22 -3.63
C MET A 318 12.08 -13.58 -2.25
N ILE A 319 12.06 -14.37 -1.17
CA ILE A 319 12.19 -13.86 0.21
C ILE A 319 13.55 -13.19 0.40
N HIS A 320 14.62 -13.79 -0.14
CA HIS A 320 15.96 -13.19 -0.08
C HIS A 320 16.00 -11.81 -0.74
N ARG A 321 15.54 -11.71 -1.99
CA ARG A 321 15.49 -10.43 -2.72
C ARG A 321 14.64 -9.38 -2.01
N GLN A 322 13.50 -9.80 -1.46
CA GLN A 322 12.67 -8.92 -0.66
C GLN A 322 13.45 -8.39 0.55
N SER A 323 14.15 -9.26 1.27
CA SER A 323 14.95 -8.91 2.45
C SER A 323 16.06 -7.91 2.13
N ILE A 324 16.74 -8.08 0.99
CA ILE A 324 17.83 -7.18 0.53
C ILE A 324 17.36 -5.72 0.38
N LEU A 325 16.11 -5.49 0.03
CA LEU A 325 15.60 -4.13 -0.18
C LEU A 325 14.76 -3.60 0.98
N CYS A 326 13.92 -4.43 1.59
CA CYS A 326 13.01 -3.92 2.62
C CYS A 326 13.71 -3.59 3.94
N PHE A 327 14.74 -4.35 4.34
CA PHE A 327 15.47 -4.08 5.59
C PHE A 327 16.26 -2.76 5.53
N PRO A 328 17.09 -2.46 4.51
CA PRO A 328 17.75 -1.17 4.47
C PRO A 328 16.77 -0.01 4.37
N VAL A 329 15.71 -0.10 3.55
CA VAL A 329 14.70 0.96 3.49
C VAL A 329 14.07 1.22 4.86
N GLY A 330 13.68 0.16 5.57
CA GLY A 330 13.10 0.31 6.89
C GLY A 330 14.07 0.84 7.94
N LEU A 331 15.24 0.23 8.07
CA LEU A 331 16.22 0.64 9.09
C LEU A 331 16.83 2.01 8.82
N PHE A 332 16.98 2.43 7.55
CA PHE A 332 17.43 3.77 7.20
C PHE A 332 16.37 4.82 7.53
N LEU A 333 15.08 4.51 7.34
CA LEU A 333 14.01 5.37 7.82
C LEU A 333 14.04 5.54 9.34
N THR A 334 14.32 4.47 10.07
CA THR A 334 14.48 4.53 11.53
C THR A 334 15.69 5.39 11.91
N ALA A 335 16.82 5.21 11.24
CA ALA A 335 18.06 5.95 11.52
C ALA A 335 17.96 7.44 11.18
N LEU A 336 17.21 7.80 10.15
CA LEU A 336 16.98 9.20 9.72
C LEU A 336 15.66 9.77 10.25
N ALA A 337 15.04 9.15 11.24
CA ALA A 337 13.70 9.52 11.72
C ALA A 337 13.58 11.00 12.05
N GLU A 338 14.51 11.53 12.85
CA GLU A 338 14.52 12.92 13.31
C GLU A 338 14.75 13.93 12.17
N PRO A 339 15.86 13.87 11.40
CA PRO A 339 16.09 14.82 10.33
C PRO A 339 15.06 14.69 9.18
N LEU A 340 14.50 13.51 8.96
CA LEU A 340 13.46 13.32 7.96
C LEU A 340 12.15 14.01 8.35
N GLN A 341 11.79 13.99 9.64
CA GLN A 341 10.58 14.67 10.12
C GLN A 341 10.67 16.16 9.95
N THR A 342 11.77 16.77 10.37
CA THR A 342 11.95 18.20 10.23
C THR A 342 12.03 18.61 8.77
N ALA A 343 12.70 17.81 7.93
CA ALA A 343 12.76 18.05 6.49
C ALA A 343 11.39 17.96 5.79
N VAL A 344 10.56 16.98 6.16
CA VAL A 344 9.27 16.72 5.48
C VAL A 344 8.13 17.54 6.09
N PHE A 345 8.04 17.63 7.42
CA PHE A 345 6.89 18.20 8.11
C PHE A 345 7.16 19.58 8.77
N ALA A 346 8.40 20.07 8.73
CA ALA A 346 8.83 21.39 9.19
C ALA A 346 8.55 21.73 10.68
N LEU A 347 8.28 20.75 11.53
CA LEU A 347 7.99 20.96 12.95
C LEU A 347 8.65 19.86 13.79
N PRO A 348 9.59 20.22 14.70
CA PRO A 348 10.09 19.31 15.72
C PRO A 348 9.01 19.05 16.78
N ASP A 349 8.84 17.78 17.15
CA ASP A 349 7.97 17.36 18.25
C ASP A 349 8.59 16.08 18.83
N ASP A 350 8.81 16.03 20.14
CA ASP A 350 9.50 14.93 20.82
C ASP A 350 8.77 13.58 20.65
N THR A 351 7.44 13.61 20.61
CA THR A 351 6.64 12.40 20.34
C THR A 351 6.78 11.92 18.89
N ALA A 352 7.10 12.81 18.00
CA ALA A 352 7.21 12.57 16.59
C ALA A 352 8.46 11.75 16.24
N SER A 353 9.58 11.90 16.95
CA SER A 353 10.80 11.12 16.72
C SER A 353 10.57 9.64 17.00
N LEU A 354 9.86 9.30 18.06
CA LEU A 354 9.50 7.92 18.42
C LEU A 354 8.54 7.30 17.40
N LEU A 355 7.55 8.06 16.92
CA LEU A 355 6.64 7.61 15.86
C LEU A 355 7.40 7.28 14.58
N THR A 356 8.30 8.16 14.15
CA THR A 356 9.07 7.95 12.91
C THR A 356 10.12 6.86 13.09
N GLY A 357 10.72 6.72 14.27
CA GLY A 357 11.63 5.62 14.59
C GLY A 357 10.97 4.25 14.40
N THR A 358 9.69 4.10 14.78
CA THR A 358 8.94 2.84 14.58
C THR A 358 8.44 2.65 13.15
N CYS A 359 8.36 3.71 12.31
CA CYS A 359 7.92 3.64 10.92
C CYS A 359 8.74 2.66 10.08
N GLY A 360 10.05 2.64 10.28
CA GLY A 360 10.94 1.81 9.48
C GLY A 360 10.65 0.31 9.62
N LEU A 361 10.46 -0.17 10.84
CA LEU A 361 10.07 -1.55 11.09
C LEU A 361 8.68 -1.86 10.53
N ALA A 362 7.72 -0.97 10.73
CA ALA A 362 6.37 -1.15 10.21
C ALA A 362 6.36 -1.17 8.66
N ALA A 363 7.16 -0.32 7.99
CA ALA A 363 7.32 -0.32 6.54
C ALA A 363 7.93 -1.63 6.03
N THR A 364 8.92 -2.17 6.73
CA THR A 364 9.50 -3.48 6.43
C THR A 364 8.44 -4.59 6.51
N PHE A 365 7.66 -4.66 7.59
CA PHE A 365 6.61 -5.66 7.73
C PHE A 365 5.45 -5.45 6.74
N LEU A 366 5.12 -4.22 6.36
CA LEU A 366 4.15 -3.95 5.30
C LEU A 366 4.64 -4.49 3.95
N SER A 367 5.92 -4.35 3.65
CA SER A 367 6.53 -4.90 2.44
C SER A 367 6.41 -6.44 2.41
N PHE A 368 6.76 -7.12 3.48
CA PHE A 368 6.56 -8.56 3.61
C PHE A 368 5.08 -8.96 3.58
N PHE A 369 4.20 -8.17 4.21
CA PHE A 369 2.75 -8.39 4.18
C PHE A 369 2.23 -8.47 2.74
N VAL A 370 2.55 -7.49 1.90
CA VAL A 370 2.11 -7.46 0.49
C VAL A 370 2.60 -8.71 -0.26
N THR A 371 3.86 -9.09 -0.05
CA THR A 371 4.48 -10.24 -0.71
C THR A 371 3.84 -11.55 -0.25
N VAL A 372 3.69 -11.76 1.06
CA VAL A 372 3.08 -12.96 1.65
C VAL A 372 1.60 -13.08 1.24
N CYS A 373 0.86 -11.97 1.28
CA CYS A 373 -0.52 -11.93 0.81
C CYS A 373 -0.64 -12.39 -0.65
N LEU A 374 0.22 -11.87 -1.52
CA LEU A 374 0.23 -12.24 -2.93
C LEU A 374 0.54 -13.73 -3.14
N LEU A 375 1.50 -14.27 -2.38
CA LEU A 375 1.87 -15.68 -2.42
C LEU A 375 0.74 -16.60 -1.95
N LEU A 376 0.09 -16.27 -0.83
CA LEU A 376 -1.05 -17.04 -0.33
C LEU A 376 -2.22 -17.07 -1.34
N VAL A 377 -2.42 -15.95 -2.08
CA VAL A 377 -3.42 -15.89 -3.16
C VAL A 377 -3.00 -16.72 -4.37
N LEU A 378 -1.72 -16.69 -4.76
CA LEU A 378 -1.20 -17.45 -5.89
C LEU A 378 -1.21 -18.96 -5.62
N THR A 379 -0.86 -19.36 -4.40
CA THR A 379 -0.88 -20.77 -3.96
C THR A 379 -2.27 -21.27 -3.58
N LYS A 380 -3.32 -20.49 -3.80
CA LYS A 380 -4.73 -20.83 -3.49
C LYS A 380 -5.01 -21.15 -2.01
N ARG A 381 -4.14 -20.75 -1.07
CA ARG A 381 -4.28 -20.98 0.37
C ARG A 381 -5.24 -19.98 1.04
N ARG A 382 -6.50 -19.96 0.58
CA ARG A 382 -7.52 -18.98 0.99
C ARG A 382 -7.84 -19.03 2.49
N ALA A 383 -8.02 -20.23 3.04
CA ALA A 383 -8.32 -20.39 4.46
C ALA A 383 -7.21 -19.81 5.34
N ARG A 384 -5.93 -20.05 4.96
CA ARG A 384 -4.79 -19.50 5.69
C ARG A 384 -4.72 -17.97 5.57
N LEU A 385 -5.03 -17.42 4.39
CA LEU A 385 -5.10 -15.97 4.20
C LEU A 385 -6.14 -15.35 5.11
N VAL A 386 -7.37 -15.90 5.13
CA VAL A 386 -8.47 -15.39 5.97
C VAL A 386 -8.12 -15.52 7.47
N SER A 387 -7.64 -16.67 7.92
CA SER A 387 -7.26 -16.86 9.32
C SER A 387 -6.15 -15.89 9.76
N SER A 388 -5.14 -15.67 8.91
CA SER A 388 -4.08 -14.69 9.19
C SER A 388 -4.64 -13.26 9.27
N CYS A 389 -5.61 -12.89 8.41
CA CYS A 389 -6.25 -11.58 8.47
C CYS A 389 -7.06 -11.39 9.77
N ILE A 390 -7.85 -12.40 10.16
CA ILE A 390 -8.68 -12.31 11.36
C ILE A 390 -7.81 -12.19 12.62
N VAL A 391 -6.81 -13.05 12.75
CA VAL A 391 -5.89 -13.00 13.91
C VAL A 391 -5.13 -11.68 13.96
N SER A 392 -4.63 -11.21 12.82
CA SER A 392 -3.91 -9.94 12.73
C SER A 392 -4.80 -8.73 13.09
N ALA A 393 -6.06 -8.72 12.64
CA ALA A 393 -7.04 -7.69 13.02
C ALA A 393 -7.38 -7.73 14.52
N ALA A 394 -7.54 -8.94 15.08
CA ALA A 394 -7.76 -9.11 16.53
C ALA A 394 -6.56 -8.62 17.35
N VAL A 395 -5.33 -8.91 16.89
CA VAL A 395 -4.10 -8.39 17.52
C VAL A 395 -4.04 -6.86 17.41
N ALA A 396 -4.41 -6.27 16.26
CA ALA A 396 -4.46 -4.81 16.13
C ALA A 396 -5.41 -4.17 17.14
N ALA A 397 -6.62 -4.72 17.27
CA ALA A 397 -7.61 -4.21 18.21
C ALA A 397 -7.19 -4.45 19.66
N GLY A 398 -6.76 -5.67 20.00
CA GLY A 398 -6.35 -6.04 21.37
C GLY A 398 -5.13 -5.26 21.85
N SER A 399 -4.06 -5.22 21.04
CA SER A 399 -2.85 -4.46 21.39
C SER A 399 -3.09 -2.96 21.40
N GLY A 400 -3.91 -2.44 20.46
CA GLY A 400 -4.31 -1.04 20.45
C GLY A 400 -5.08 -0.66 21.72
N PHE A 401 -6.04 -1.47 22.14
CA PHE A 401 -6.77 -1.25 23.39
C PHE A 401 -5.84 -1.25 24.62
N VAL A 402 -4.98 -2.27 24.74
CA VAL A 402 -4.05 -2.37 25.88
C VAL A 402 -3.07 -1.19 25.90
N LEU A 403 -2.41 -0.92 24.77
CA LEU A 403 -1.36 0.11 24.73
C LEU A 403 -1.91 1.53 24.86
N ILE A 404 -3.06 1.84 24.23
CA ILE A 404 -3.60 3.19 24.22
C ILE A 404 -4.49 3.44 25.45
N VAL A 405 -5.42 2.53 25.75
CA VAL A 405 -6.44 2.77 26.79
C VAL A 405 -5.91 2.42 28.17
N ILE A 406 -5.20 1.27 28.32
CA ILE A 406 -4.72 0.81 29.63
C ILE A 406 -3.37 1.45 29.97
N LEU A 407 -2.37 1.37 29.06
CA LEU A 407 -1.02 1.85 29.31
C LEU A 407 -0.80 3.33 28.97
N ASN A 408 -1.80 4.00 28.40
CA ASN A 408 -1.78 5.42 28.05
C ASN A 408 -0.62 5.83 27.10
N ALA A 409 -0.23 4.93 26.19
CA ALA A 409 0.91 5.14 25.29
C ALA A 409 0.57 6.04 24.06
N SER A 410 -0.59 6.71 24.06
CA SER A 410 -1.01 7.71 23.07
C SER A 410 -0.78 7.22 21.61
N ALA A 411 -0.32 8.09 20.72
CA ALA A 411 -0.06 7.79 19.30
C ALA A 411 1.02 6.70 19.10
N ALA A 412 1.99 6.60 20.01
CA ALA A 412 3.01 5.54 19.97
C ALA A 412 2.38 4.15 20.16
N GLY A 413 1.38 4.03 21.05
CA GLY A 413 0.60 2.79 21.21
C GLY A 413 -0.12 2.37 19.94
N ALA A 414 -0.69 3.32 19.19
CA ALA A 414 -1.32 3.06 17.89
C ALA A 414 -0.31 2.59 16.85
N ALA A 415 0.89 3.19 16.83
CA ALA A 415 1.98 2.80 15.92
C ALA A 415 2.46 1.37 16.19
N VAL A 416 2.69 1.02 17.46
CA VAL A 416 3.08 -0.33 17.87
C VAL A 416 1.98 -1.35 17.56
N ALA A 417 0.71 -1.01 17.74
CA ALA A 417 -0.42 -1.89 17.40
C ALA A 417 -0.46 -2.22 15.90
N LEU A 418 -0.22 -1.23 15.02
CA LEU A 418 -0.11 -1.46 13.58
C LEU A 418 1.10 -2.37 13.26
N LEU A 419 2.25 -2.11 13.85
CA LEU A 419 3.45 -2.93 13.68
C LEU A 419 3.20 -4.38 14.09
N LEU A 420 2.62 -4.62 15.27
CA LEU A 420 2.30 -5.96 15.76
C LEU A 420 1.29 -6.68 14.85
N SER A 421 0.29 -5.98 14.35
CA SER A 421 -0.68 -6.52 13.40
C SER A 421 -0.01 -7.02 12.12
N LEU A 422 0.86 -6.21 11.50
CA LEU A 422 1.60 -6.59 10.30
C LEU A 422 2.57 -7.74 10.57
N LEU A 423 3.29 -7.71 11.70
CA LEU A 423 4.22 -8.76 12.12
C LEU A 423 3.50 -10.10 12.26
N VAL A 424 2.37 -10.13 12.98
CA VAL A 424 1.60 -11.36 13.20
C VAL A 424 1.08 -11.93 11.90
N PHE A 425 0.57 -11.08 10.99
CA PHE A 425 0.16 -11.54 9.66
C PHE A 425 1.31 -12.19 8.90
N VAL A 426 2.49 -11.54 8.89
CA VAL A 426 3.68 -12.06 8.19
C VAL A 426 4.11 -13.39 8.78
N LEU A 427 4.21 -13.50 10.11
CA LEU A 427 4.61 -14.74 10.79
C LEU A 427 3.65 -15.90 10.48
N LEU A 428 2.35 -15.67 10.58
CA LEU A 428 1.33 -16.67 10.26
C LEU A 428 1.35 -17.07 8.79
N GLY A 429 1.47 -16.10 7.90
CA GLY A 429 1.51 -16.33 6.47
C GLY A 429 2.76 -17.09 6.03
N VAL A 430 3.94 -16.66 6.50
CA VAL A 430 5.22 -17.34 6.23
C VAL A 430 5.21 -18.76 6.78
N SER A 431 4.68 -18.98 7.99
CA SER A 431 4.57 -20.34 8.55
C SER A 431 3.71 -21.27 7.67
N GLY A 432 2.64 -20.73 7.07
CA GLY A 432 1.81 -21.46 6.13
C GLY A 432 2.50 -21.79 4.80
N LEU A 433 3.31 -20.85 4.30
CA LEU A 433 4.10 -21.01 3.06
C LEU A 433 5.28 -21.95 3.28
N ASN A 434 5.96 -21.88 4.43
CA ASN A 434 7.07 -22.78 4.77
C ASN A 434 6.63 -24.24 4.87
N ARG A 435 5.41 -24.51 5.36
CA ARG A 435 4.85 -25.87 5.36
C ARG A 435 4.56 -26.38 3.94
N LEU A 436 4.30 -25.47 2.98
CA LEU A 436 4.03 -25.84 1.60
C LEU A 436 5.31 -26.08 0.81
N PHE A 437 6.27 -25.17 0.94
CA PHE A 437 7.49 -25.18 0.13
C PHE A 437 8.66 -25.91 0.76
N MET A 438 8.60 -26.24 2.06
CA MET A 438 9.64 -26.93 2.81
C MET A 438 11.07 -26.41 2.53
N PRO A 439 11.34 -25.10 2.68
CA PRO A 439 12.54 -24.43 2.16
C PRO A 439 13.86 -24.82 2.87
N GLY A 440 13.85 -25.79 3.77
CA GLY A 440 15.01 -26.20 4.56
C GLY A 440 15.32 -25.28 5.77
N ARG A 441 16.06 -25.82 6.75
CA ARG A 441 16.34 -25.11 8.02
C ARG A 441 17.25 -23.87 7.90
N GLY A 442 18.01 -23.73 6.81
CA GLY A 442 18.97 -22.62 6.62
C GLY A 442 18.37 -21.33 6.07
N MET A 443 17.11 -21.32 5.62
CA MET A 443 16.51 -20.19 4.94
C MET A 443 16.49 -18.91 5.80
N VAL A 444 16.06 -18.98 7.05
CA VAL A 444 15.96 -17.79 7.91
C VAL A 444 17.34 -17.18 8.15
N ARG A 445 18.36 -18.01 8.41
CA ARG A 445 19.72 -17.54 8.70
C ARG A 445 20.41 -16.91 7.49
N GLY A 446 20.29 -17.51 6.32
CA GLY A 446 20.96 -17.02 5.10
C GLY A 446 20.21 -15.87 4.42
N GLU A 447 18.89 -16.02 4.27
CA GLU A 447 18.10 -15.16 3.40
C GLU A 447 17.48 -13.94 4.11
N VAL A 448 17.30 -14.03 5.44
CA VAL A 448 16.64 -12.97 6.21
C VAL A 448 17.60 -12.32 7.19
N LEU A 449 18.28 -13.11 8.03
CA LEU A 449 19.10 -12.60 9.12
C LEU A 449 20.34 -11.85 8.61
N ARG A 450 20.98 -12.33 7.54
CA ARG A 450 22.17 -11.68 6.98
C ARG A 450 21.85 -10.28 6.40
N PRO A 451 20.88 -10.09 5.49
CA PRO A 451 20.50 -8.75 5.04
C PRO A 451 20.06 -7.83 6.19
N PHE A 452 19.36 -8.38 7.19
CA PHE A 452 18.95 -7.61 8.38
C PHE A 452 20.15 -7.08 9.17
N LEU A 453 21.11 -7.94 9.54
CA LEU A 453 22.28 -7.55 10.33
C LEU A 453 23.15 -6.54 9.60
N LEU A 454 23.39 -6.74 8.29
CA LEU A 454 24.22 -5.81 7.50
C LEU A 454 23.53 -4.45 7.30
N SER A 455 22.21 -4.44 7.15
CA SER A 455 21.46 -3.19 7.10
C SER A 455 21.40 -2.50 8.48
N ALA A 456 21.37 -3.25 9.58
CA ALA A 456 21.41 -2.68 10.92
C ALA A 456 22.76 -1.99 11.22
N VAL A 457 23.88 -2.61 10.82
CA VAL A 457 25.21 -1.99 10.93
C VAL A 457 25.29 -0.71 10.10
N SER A 458 24.79 -0.75 8.85
CA SER A 458 24.77 0.43 7.98
C SER A 458 23.86 1.53 8.51
N ALA A 459 22.70 1.18 9.08
CA ALA A 459 21.78 2.13 9.68
C ALA A 459 22.37 2.78 10.95
N LEU A 460 23.09 2.02 11.78
CA LEU A 460 23.78 2.56 12.95
C LEU A 460 24.86 3.58 12.54
N ALA A 461 25.69 3.23 11.55
CA ALA A 461 26.71 4.15 11.03
C ALA A 461 26.07 5.42 10.44
N MET A 462 24.94 5.28 9.75
CA MET A 462 24.19 6.38 9.18
C MET A 462 23.58 7.27 10.27
N TYR A 463 23.03 6.68 11.34
CA TYR A 463 22.53 7.42 12.50
C TYR A 463 23.63 8.28 13.14
N LEU A 464 24.79 7.67 13.42
CA LEU A 464 25.93 8.39 13.97
C LEU A 464 26.44 9.51 13.03
N ALA A 465 26.48 9.27 11.73
CA ALA A 465 26.83 10.30 10.76
C ALA A 465 25.80 11.43 10.72
N ALA A 466 24.51 11.11 10.77
CA ALA A 466 23.43 12.10 10.73
C ALA A 466 23.45 13.04 11.94
N THR A 467 23.72 12.53 13.15
CA THR A 467 23.83 13.35 14.36
C THR A 467 24.92 14.43 14.28
N PHE A 468 26.02 14.16 13.58
CA PHE A 468 27.07 15.16 13.34
C PHE A 468 26.74 16.08 12.17
N LEU A 469 26.29 15.52 11.05
CA LEU A 469 26.09 16.27 9.80
C LEU A 469 24.93 17.26 9.88
N VAL A 470 23.87 16.99 10.67
CA VAL A 470 22.74 17.91 10.84
C VAL A 470 23.20 19.28 11.30
N HIS A 471 24.17 19.35 12.21
CA HIS A 471 24.71 20.61 12.73
C HIS A 471 25.62 21.37 11.75
N VAL A 472 26.15 20.67 10.72
CA VAL A 472 27.08 21.25 9.76
C VAL A 472 26.40 21.70 8.47
N ILE A 473 25.54 20.86 7.90
CA ILE A 473 24.97 21.07 6.56
C ILE A 473 23.44 21.22 6.56
N GLY A 474 22.80 21.12 7.75
CA GLY A 474 21.34 21.17 7.90
C GLY A 474 20.66 19.85 7.56
N GLU A 475 19.33 19.78 7.77
CA GLU A 475 18.57 18.54 7.79
C GLU A 475 18.38 17.88 6.42
N ILE A 476 17.97 18.66 5.39
CA ILE A 476 17.70 18.12 4.05
C ILE A 476 18.95 17.54 3.39
N PRO A 477 20.09 18.28 3.32
CA PRO A 477 21.34 17.73 2.80
C PRO A 477 21.82 16.52 3.58
N THR A 478 21.69 16.53 4.92
CA THR A 478 22.05 15.39 5.78
C THR A 478 21.26 14.15 5.41
N CYS A 479 19.93 14.24 5.25
CA CYS A 479 19.10 13.12 4.82
C CYS A 479 19.59 12.52 3.49
N VAL A 480 19.91 13.37 2.51
CA VAL A 480 20.38 12.93 1.18
C VAL A 480 21.74 12.24 1.28
N VAL A 481 22.72 12.90 1.91
CA VAL A 481 24.10 12.39 2.02
C VAL A 481 24.12 11.08 2.82
N CYS A 482 23.44 11.04 3.96
CA CYS A 482 23.38 9.84 4.80
C CYS A 482 22.66 8.69 4.10
N PHE A 483 21.55 8.95 3.39
CA PHE A 483 20.83 7.91 2.66
C PHE A 483 21.70 7.28 1.56
N PHE A 484 22.39 8.08 0.75
CA PHE A 484 23.29 7.58 -0.30
C PHE A 484 24.52 6.89 0.30
N GLY A 485 25.16 7.48 1.32
CA GLY A 485 26.30 6.89 2.01
C GLY A 485 25.97 5.58 2.69
N GLY A 486 24.86 5.52 3.43
CA GLY A 486 24.36 4.30 4.06
C GLY A 486 24.00 3.21 3.05
N SER A 487 23.38 3.58 1.92
CA SER A 487 23.08 2.65 0.83
C SER A 487 24.34 2.06 0.21
N LEU A 488 25.36 2.90 -0.05
CA LEU A 488 26.64 2.45 -0.58
C LEU A 488 27.36 1.52 0.40
N MET A 489 27.40 1.88 1.69
CA MET A 489 27.96 1.06 2.75
C MET A 489 27.26 -0.29 2.85
N TYR A 490 25.92 -0.31 2.84
CA TYR A 490 25.15 -1.55 2.88
C TYR A 490 25.46 -2.46 1.68
N LEU A 491 25.45 -1.91 0.46
CA LEU A 491 25.76 -2.68 -0.74
C LEU A 491 27.20 -3.22 -0.71
N SER A 492 28.16 -2.45 -0.21
CA SER A 492 29.55 -2.89 -0.04
C SER A 492 29.67 -4.03 0.98
N LEU A 493 28.98 -3.91 2.13
CA LEU A 493 28.95 -4.98 3.14
C LEU A 493 28.28 -6.23 2.59
N MET A 494 27.17 -6.12 1.87
CA MET A 494 26.50 -7.24 1.22
C MET A 494 27.41 -7.94 0.20
N ALA A 495 28.19 -7.17 -0.58
CA ALA A 495 29.15 -7.73 -1.53
C ALA A 495 30.30 -8.44 -0.80
N PHE A 496 30.86 -7.81 0.24
CA PHE A 496 31.99 -8.35 1.02
C PHE A 496 31.61 -9.66 1.75
N PHE A 497 30.46 -9.69 2.41
CA PHE A 497 29.96 -10.87 3.13
C PHE A 497 29.23 -11.88 2.24
N ARG A 498 29.32 -11.77 0.91
CA ARG A 498 28.68 -12.66 -0.06
C ARG A 498 27.16 -12.81 0.16
N GLY A 499 26.53 -11.69 0.48
CA GLY A 499 25.09 -11.61 0.69
C GLY A 499 24.27 -11.64 -0.61
N PHE A 500 24.89 -11.46 -1.78
CA PHE A 500 24.22 -11.51 -3.08
C PHE A 500 24.33 -12.87 -3.73
N GLU A 501 23.22 -13.40 -4.25
CA GLU A 501 23.23 -14.48 -5.23
C GLU A 501 23.61 -13.93 -6.62
N PRO A 502 24.20 -14.74 -7.52
CA PRO A 502 24.64 -14.27 -8.86
C PRO A 502 23.53 -13.60 -9.70
N GLY A 503 22.27 -13.95 -9.47
CA GLY A 503 21.11 -13.35 -10.15
C GLY A 503 20.55 -12.11 -9.50
N ASP A 504 20.98 -11.73 -8.30
CA ASP A 504 20.42 -10.59 -7.56
C ASP A 504 21.01 -9.26 -8.03
N LEU A 505 22.28 -9.27 -8.40
CA LEU A 505 23.00 -8.10 -8.90
C LEU A 505 22.39 -7.56 -10.21
N THR A 506 21.71 -8.39 -10.98
CA THR A 506 20.98 -7.94 -12.18
C THR A 506 19.69 -7.19 -11.87
N ALA A 507 19.16 -7.33 -10.65
CA ALA A 507 17.91 -6.71 -10.20
C ALA A 507 18.16 -5.40 -9.41
N VAL A 508 19.38 -5.18 -8.93
CA VAL A 508 19.75 -4.00 -8.13
C VAL A 508 20.28 -2.89 -9.05
N PRO A 509 19.83 -1.63 -8.89
CA PRO A 509 20.46 -0.49 -9.56
C PRO A 509 21.97 -0.47 -9.25
N LEU A 510 22.80 -0.21 -10.24
CA LEU A 510 24.27 -0.25 -10.12
C LEU A 510 24.88 -1.65 -9.85
N GLY A 511 24.09 -2.72 -9.86
CA GLY A 511 24.55 -4.09 -9.59
C GLY A 511 25.70 -4.56 -10.48
N ARG A 512 25.82 -4.02 -11.69
CA ARG A 512 26.95 -4.31 -12.60
C ARG A 512 28.32 -3.84 -12.05
N LEU A 513 28.36 -2.76 -11.27
CA LEU A 513 29.59 -2.29 -10.63
C LEU A 513 30.06 -3.25 -9.53
N PHE A 514 29.11 -3.85 -8.82
CA PHE A 514 29.38 -4.78 -7.72
C PHE A 514 29.67 -6.22 -8.20
N THR A 515 29.33 -6.59 -9.45
CA THR A 515 29.70 -7.90 -10.01
C THR A 515 31.21 -8.07 -10.08
N GLY A 516 31.96 -7.02 -10.44
CA GLY A 516 33.42 -7.04 -10.48
C GLY A 516 34.05 -7.31 -9.11
N ILE A 517 33.51 -6.72 -8.03
CA ILE A 517 33.98 -6.90 -6.66
C ILE A 517 33.65 -8.30 -6.15
N SER A 518 32.45 -8.79 -6.40
CA SER A 518 31.99 -10.13 -6.00
C SER A 518 32.74 -11.26 -6.73
N MET A 519 33.10 -11.06 -8.00
CA MET A 519 33.88 -12.04 -8.77
C MET A 519 35.37 -12.07 -8.42
N ARG A 520 36.00 -10.92 -8.16
CA ARG A 520 37.39 -10.89 -7.67
C ARG A 520 37.57 -11.61 -6.35
N GLY A 521 36.60 -11.54 -5.44
CA GLY A 521 36.62 -12.29 -4.18
C GLY A 521 36.48 -13.81 -4.35
N ARG A 522 36.01 -14.33 -5.50
CA ARG A 522 36.01 -15.76 -5.83
C ARG A 522 37.36 -16.23 -6.40
N ALA A 523 37.97 -15.45 -7.29
CA ALA A 523 39.24 -15.80 -7.93
C ALA A 523 40.46 -15.81 -6.97
N VAL A 524 40.36 -15.20 -5.79
CA VAL A 524 41.45 -15.18 -4.79
C VAL A 524 41.41 -16.40 -3.85
N ARG A 525 40.38 -17.29 -3.94
CA ARG A 525 40.22 -18.46 -3.07
C ARG A 525 40.07 -19.82 -3.78
N GLU A 526 40.10 -19.85 -5.11
CA GLU A 526 40.39 -21.02 -5.94
C GLU A 526 41.90 -21.07 -6.25
#